data_afe3c02157ce7bc668dfc35025e8a1dd
#
_entry.id   afe3c02157ce7bc668dfc35025e8a1dd
#
_cell.length_a   1.000
_cell.length_b   1.000
_cell.length_c   1.000
_cell.angle_alpha   90.00
_cell.angle_beta   90.00
_cell.angle_gamma   90.00
#
_symmetry.space_group_name_H-M   'P 1'
#
loop_
_entity.id
_entity.type
_entity.pdbx_description
1 polymer ?
#
loop_
_entity_poly.entity_id
_entity_poly.type
_entity_poly.pdbx_seq_one_letter_code
_entity_poly.pdbx_strand_id
1 'polypeptide(L)'
;MKVRYSFSSRRTRHIKKISKQKEEYPEILKTVIAMSDIVLEILDARFPEETRNREIEKLIKSKKKELILVANKSDISEKEIPIEVLRTSCKERKGIADLRTRIKIEAKKISKPVDERGKITVGVIGYPNTGKSSLINILIGKSSAGTGHEAGFTKGIQKLKLTSEILLLDSPGVIPRRQYSSIDKKLISQQTKLGGRSYEQVKEPELVVARLVSEFPDVLEKFYKIKADGDSEILIEKLGRKKGLLKKGNKVNEDQTARVILKDWQEGKIKF
;
A
#
# COMPACT_ATOMS: atom_id res chain seq x y z
N MET A 1 -48.73 -14.03 -21.31
CA MET A 1 -47.50 -14.54 -20.67
C MET A 1 -46.50 -13.42 -20.52
N LYS A 2 -46.35 -12.83 -19.30
CA LYS A 2 -45.44 -11.68 -19.06
C LYS A 2 -44.10 -12.20 -18.55
N VAL A 3 -43.06 -12.07 -19.32
CA VAL A 3 -41.69 -12.43 -18.93
C VAL A 3 -41.18 -11.37 -17.97
N ARG A 4 -40.95 -11.74 -16.70
CA ARG A 4 -40.30 -10.88 -15.68
C ARG A 4 -38.78 -11.09 -15.78
N TYR A 5 -38.06 -10.11 -16.27
CA TYR A 5 -36.62 -10.05 -16.16
C TYR A 5 -36.22 -9.63 -14.74
N SER A 6 -35.69 -10.57 -13.95
CA SER A 6 -35.08 -10.25 -12.67
C SER A 6 -33.63 -9.82 -12.90
N PHE A 7 -33.36 -8.53 -12.88
CA PHE A 7 -31.99 -8.03 -12.85
C PHE A 7 -31.35 -8.35 -11.49
N SER A 8 -30.30 -9.14 -11.53
CA SER A 8 -29.54 -9.59 -10.37
C SER A 8 -28.98 -8.39 -9.58
N SER A 9 -29.46 -8.21 -8.36
CA SER A 9 -29.10 -7.13 -7.43
C SER A 9 -27.64 -7.16 -6.93
N ARG A 10 -26.84 -8.16 -7.29
CA ARG A 10 -25.44 -8.31 -6.83
C ARG A 10 -24.50 -7.23 -7.36
N ARG A 11 -24.67 -6.79 -8.63
CA ARG A 11 -23.82 -5.76 -9.27
C ARG A 11 -24.03 -4.38 -8.64
N THR A 12 -25.27 -4.05 -8.29
CA THR A 12 -25.64 -2.78 -7.67
C THR A 12 -25.15 -2.68 -6.22
N ARG A 13 -25.13 -3.78 -5.47
CA ARG A 13 -24.57 -3.81 -4.09
C ARG A 13 -23.06 -3.61 -4.08
N HIS A 14 -22.34 -4.13 -5.07
CA HIS A 14 -20.89 -3.95 -5.17
C HIS A 14 -20.51 -2.51 -5.51
N ILE A 15 -21.25 -1.87 -6.43
CA ILE A 15 -21.06 -0.46 -6.78
C ILE A 15 -21.38 0.46 -5.61
N LYS A 16 -22.48 0.20 -4.86
CA LYS A 16 -22.81 0.97 -3.64
C LYS A 16 -21.78 0.79 -2.53
N LYS A 17 -21.18 -0.41 -2.36
CA LYS A 17 -20.07 -0.61 -1.40
C LYS A 17 -18.82 0.16 -1.78
N ILE A 18 -18.47 0.20 -3.08
CA ILE A 18 -17.30 0.95 -3.57
C ILE A 18 -17.49 2.45 -3.40
N SER A 19 -18.70 2.99 -3.67
CA SER A 19 -18.99 4.42 -3.46
C SER A 19 -19.00 4.79 -1.98
N LYS A 20 -19.59 3.97 -1.10
CA LYS A 20 -19.55 4.19 0.35
C LYS A 20 -18.13 4.15 0.92
N GLN A 21 -17.31 3.18 0.50
CA GLN A 21 -15.89 3.14 0.89
C GLN A 21 -15.12 4.39 0.42
N LYS A 22 -15.46 4.94 -0.76
CA LYS A 22 -14.82 6.12 -1.32
C LYS A 22 -15.09 7.40 -0.51
N GLU A 23 -16.24 7.50 0.17
CA GLU A 23 -16.61 8.63 1.03
C GLU A 23 -16.11 8.46 2.48
N GLU A 24 -16.12 7.23 3.00
CA GLU A 24 -15.71 6.94 4.38
C GLU A 24 -14.20 7.11 4.63
N TYR A 25 -13.33 6.74 3.67
CA TYR A 25 -11.88 6.80 3.87
C TYR A 25 -11.34 8.20 4.16
N PRO A 26 -11.72 9.27 3.45
CA PRO A 26 -11.30 10.62 3.82
C PRO A 26 -11.76 11.05 5.22
N GLU A 27 -12.94 10.68 5.66
CA GLU A 27 -13.45 10.99 7.01
C GLU A 27 -12.69 10.21 8.09
N ILE A 28 -12.41 8.93 7.86
CA ILE A 28 -11.60 8.12 8.78
C ILE A 28 -10.20 8.71 8.95
N LEU A 29 -9.56 9.18 7.87
CA LEU A 29 -8.25 9.84 7.96
C LEU A 29 -8.30 11.14 8.75
N LYS A 30 -9.30 11.97 8.50
CA LYS A 30 -9.51 13.21 9.27
C LYS A 30 -9.67 12.91 10.75
N THR A 31 -10.42 11.85 11.08
CA THR A 31 -10.60 11.38 12.45
C THR A 31 -9.28 10.91 13.06
N VAL A 32 -8.51 10.08 12.36
CA VAL A 32 -7.18 9.64 12.84
C VAL A 32 -6.27 10.83 13.09
N ILE A 33 -6.19 11.79 12.15
CA ILE A 33 -5.37 12.99 12.30
C ILE A 33 -5.85 13.83 13.49
N ALA A 34 -7.18 14.02 13.66
CA ALA A 34 -7.72 14.78 14.76
C ALA A 34 -7.39 14.15 16.13
N MET A 35 -7.44 12.83 16.22
CA MET A 35 -7.14 12.05 17.43
C MET A 35 -5.65 11.85 17.69
N SER A 36 -4.78 12.29 16.80
CA SER A 36 -3.33 12.06 16.91
C SER A 36 -2.60 13.32 17.37
N ASP A 37 -1.56 13.14 18.13
CA ASP A 37 -0.55 14.17 18.46
C ASP A 37 0.57 14.14 17.44
N ILE A 38 1.00 12.95 17.06
CA ILE A 38 2.03 12.67 16.04
C ILE A 38 1.39 11.84 14.94
N VAL A 39 1.76 12.07 13.69
CA VAL A 39 1.31 11.28 12.54
C VAL A 39 2.52 10.67 11.84
N LEU A 40 2.49 9.34 11.67
CA LEU A 40 3.43 8.62 10.83
C LEU A 40 2.79 8.44 9.45
N GLU A 41 3.40 8.98 8.40
CA GLU A 41 3.04 8.66 7.02
C GLU A 41 3.99 7.61 6.45
N ILE A 42 3.44 6.43 6.15
CA ILE A 42 4.21 5.28 5.68
C ILE A 42 4.20 5.23 4.16
N LEU A 43 5.38 5.37 3.59
CA LEU A 43 5.66 5.36 2.15
C LEU A 43 6.25 4.01 1.73
N ASP A 44 6.17 3.67 0.45
CA ASP A 44 6.92 2.57 -0.14
C ASP A 44 8.27 3.10 -0.64
N ALA A 45 9.38 2.56 -0.14
CA ALA A 45 10.74 3.02 -0.48
C ALA A 45 11.07 2.92 -1.97
N ARG A 46 10.36 2.08 -2.73
CA ARG A 46 10.48 2.01 -4.19
C ARG A 46 9.88 3.22 -4.90
N PHE A 47 8.83 3.80 -4.31
CA PHE A 47 8.00 4.86 -4.90
C PHE A 47 7.63 5.91 -3.84
N PRO A 48 8.62 6.56 -3.19
CA PRO A 48 8.36 7.45 -2.06
C PRO A 48 7.46 8.61 -2.46
N GLU A 49 7.70 9.27 -3.59
CA GLU A 49 6.90 10.42 -4.02
C GLU A 49 5.50 10.04 -4.50
N GLU A 50 5.35 8.90 -5.18
CA GLU A 50 4.07 8.44 -5.68
C GLU A 50 3.15 7.92 -4.56
N THR A 51 3.72 7.48 -3.44
CA THR A 51 2.96 6.98 -2.28
C THR A 51 2.73 8.05 -1.22
N ARG A 52 3.33 9.24 -1.35
CA ARG A 52 3.06 10.40 -0.48
C ARG A 52 1.69 11.01 -0.77
N ASN A 53 1.05 11.50 0.27
CA ASN A 53 -0.18 12.26 0.17
C ASN A 53 0.01 13.71 0.61
N ARG A 54 0.46 14.54 -0.32
CA ARG A 54 0.73 15.98 -0.08
C ARG A 54 -0.50 16.76 0.45
N GLU A 55 -1.71 16.32 0.13
CA GLU A 55 -2.95 16.95 0.63
C GLU A 55 -3.13 16.66 2.12
N ILE A 56 -2.86 15.43 2.54
CA ILE A 56 -2.90 15.02 3.95
C ILE A 56 -1.76 15.68 4.74
N GLU A 57 -0.56 15.75 4.20
CA GLU A 57 0.57 16.45 4.85
C GLU A 57 0.23 17.93 5.14
N LYS A 58 -0.41 18.63 4.18
CA LYS A 58 -0.89 20.01 4.38
C LYS A 58 -1.94 20.08 5.50
N LEU A 59 -2.86 19.11 5.55
CA LEU A 59 -3.86 19.04 6.61
C LEU A 59 -3.20 18.82 7.98
N ILE A 60 -2.22 17.92 8.09
CA ILE A 60 -1.48 17.66 9.33
C ILE A 60 -0.79 18.92 9.82
N LYS A 61 -0.07 19.63 8.91
CA LYS A 61 0.59 20.90 9.20
C LYS A 61 -0.39 21.98 9.65
N SER A 62 -1.54 22.10 8.98
CA SER A 62 -2.57 23.09 9.36
C SER A 62 -3.15 22.83 10.75
N LYS A 63 -3.16 21.58 11.20
CA LYS A 63 -3.56 21.15 12.54
C LYS A 63 -2.44 21.25 13.57
N LYS A 64 -1.25 21.77 13.19
CA LYS A 64 -0.06 21.88 14.04
C LYS A 64 0.35 20.55 14.69
N LYS A 65 0.16 19.43 13.94
CA LYS A 65 0.56 18.09 14.39
C LYS A 65 1.96 17.78 13.86
N GLU A 66 2.72 17.00 14.63
CA GLU A 66 4.02 16.50 14.19
C GLU A 66 3.84 15.42 13.11
N LEU A 67 4.61 15.52 12.03
CA LEU A 67 4.60 14.57 10.92
C LEU A 67 5.97 13.90 10.81
N ILE A 68 5.99 12.58 10.86
CA ILE A 68 7.17 11.76 10.63
C ILE A 68 6.93 10.94 9.34
N LEU A 69 7.78 11.17 8.32
CA LEU A 69 7.76 10.41 7.09
C LEU A 69 8.62 9.15 7.23
N VAL A 70 8.07 8.00 6.84
CA VAL A 70 8.74 6.70 6.99
C VAL A 70 8.67 5.95 5.67
N ALA A 71 9.81 5.73 5.02
CA ALA A 71 9.92 4.90 3.82
C ALA A 71 10.20 3.44 4.23
N ASN A 72 9.18 2.63 4.18
CA ASN A 72 9.25 1.19 4.48
C ASN A 72 9.62 0.39 3.22
N LYS A 73 10.00 -0.88 3.40
CA LYS A 73 10.51 -1.80 2.36
C LYS A 73 11.86 -1.34 1.77
N SER A 74 12.70 -0.71 2.58
CA SER A 74 14.02 -0.26 2.15
C SER A 74 14.98 -1.41 1.81
N ASP A 75 14.61 -2.66 2.09
CA ASP A 75 15.34 -3.88 1.72
C ASP A 75 15.22 -4.25 0.24
N ILE A 76 14.29 -3.63 -0.48
CA ILE A 76 14.03 -3.90 -1.90
C ILE A 76 14.20 -2.69 -2.80
N SER A 77 14.79 -1.59 -2.30
CA SER A 77 15.06 -0.39 -3.08
C SER A 77 16.34 0.30 -2.61
N GLU A 78 17.23 0.57 -3.55
CA GLU A 78 18.47 1.33 -3.34
C GLU A 78 18.28 2.83 -3.63
N LYS A 79 17.06 3.26 -3.98
CA LYS A 79 16.78 4.67 -4.27
C LYS A 79 17.21 5.57 -3.12
N GLU A 80 17.82 6.68 -3.46
CA GLU A 80 18.06 7.76 -2.52
C GLU A 80 16.73 8.33 -2.01
N ILE A 81 16.65 8.49 -0.71
CA ILE A 81 15.48 9.01 -0.01
C ILE A 81 15.96 10.24 0.78
N PRO A 82 15.21 11.37 0.75
CA PRO A 82 15.55 12.55 1.51
C PRO A 82 15.87 12.25 2.98
N ILE A 83 16.84 12.96 3.55
CA ILE A 83 17.37 12.69 4.90
C ILE A 83 16.31 12.85 6.00
N GLU A 84 15.29 13.65 5.76
CA GLU A 84 14.16 13.84 6.67
C GLU A 84 13.20 12.65 6.73
N VAL A 85 13.33 11.69 5.80
CA VAL A 85 12.48 10.49 5.72
C VAL A 85 13.21 9.30 6.35
N LEU A 86 12.64 8.72 7.39
CA LEU A 86 13.23 7.56 8.04
C LEU A 86 13.08 6.31 7.17
N ARG A 87 14.20 5.62 6.92
CA ARG A 87 14.22 4.35 6.19
C ARG A 87 13.94 3.19 7.14
N THR A 88 13.00 2.32 6.76
CA THR A 88 12.70 1.12 7.53
C THR A 88 12.53 -0.10 6.64
N SER A 89 12.83 -1.27 7.15
CA SER A 89 12.46 -2.55 6.58
C SER A 89 11.81 -3.42 7.64
N CYS A 90 10.54 -3.69 7.47
CA CYS A 90 9.83 -4.63 8.35
C CYS A 90 10.38 -6.05 8.18
N LYS A 91 10.80 -6.44 6.97
CA LYS A 91 11.34 -7.77 6.67
C LYS A 91 12.67 -8.01 7.37
N GLU A 92 13.58 -7.04 7.30
CA GLU A 92 14.92 -7.14 7.89
C GLU A 92 14.99 -6.52 9.30
N ARG A 93 13.89 -5.94 9.79
CA ARG A 93 13.82 -5.21 11.08
C ARG A 93 14.82 -4.07 11.22
N LYS A 94 15.26 -3.49 10.09
CA LYS A 94 16.16 -2.33 10.07
C LYS A 94 15.39 -1.01 10.25
N GLY A 95 16.02 -0.01 10.88
CA GLY A 95 15.46 1.33 11.10
C GLY A 95 14.29 1.38 12.11
N ILE A 96 13.89 0.25 12.70
CA ILE A 96 12.77 0.20 13.66
C ILE A 96 13.15 0.83 15.01
N ALA A 97 14.38 0.65 15.44
CA ALA A 97 14.89 1.27 16.68
C ALA A 97 14.95 2.79 16.55
N ASP A 98 15.42 3.29 15.39
CA ASP A 98 15.51 4.72 15.10
C ASP A 98 14.10 5.34 15.04
N LEU A 99 13.14 4.69 14.41
CA LEU A 99 11.75 5.13 14.38
C LEU A 99 11.15 5.18 15.80
N ARG A 100 11.39 4.15 16.64
CA ARG A 100 10.94 4.17 18.04
C ARG A 100 11.56 5.33 18.82
N THR A 101 12.84 5.58 18.62
CA THR A 101 13.57 6.69 19.24
C THR A 101 13.00 8.03 18.81
N ARG A 102 12.76 8.21 17.50
CA ARG A 102 12.16 9.43 16.95
C ARG A 102 10.75 9.67 17.52
N ILE A 103 9.90 8.65 17.57
CA ILE A 103 8.56 8.76 18.18
C ILE A 103 8.68 9.22 19.64
N LYS A 104 9.59 8.64 20.43
CA LYS A 104 9.78 9.01 21.85
C LYS A 104 10.30 10.44 22.01
N ILE A 105 11.20 10.89 21.12
CA ILE A 105 11.72 12.26 21.14
C ILE A 105 10.58 13.25 20.87
N GLU A 106 9.79 13.02 19.84
CA GLU A 106 8.67 13.91 19.51
C GLU A 106 7.57 13.87 20.59
N ALA A 107 7.29 12.68 21.15
CA ALA A 107 6.32 12.54 22.23
C ALA A 107 6.68 13.38 23.47
N LYS A 108 7.97 13.48 23.82
CA LYS A 108 8.43 14.28 24.98
C LYS A 108 8.22 15.79 24.79
N LYS A 109 8.08 16.29 23.56
CA LYS A 109 7.83 17.71 23.28
C LYS A 109 6.37 18.10 23.49
N ILE A 110 5.47 17.13 23.61
CA ILE A 110 4.02 17.37 23.69
C ILE A 110 3.62 17.51 25.16
N SER A 111 3.24 18.72 25.53
CA SER A 111 2.80 19.06 26.92
C SER A 111 1.32 18.78 27.16
N LYS A 112 0.49 18.83 26.14
CA LYS A 112 -0.97 18.62 26.22
C LYS A 112 -1.41 17.62 25.17
N PRO A 113 -1.43 16.30 25.50
CA PRO A 113 -1.93 15.26 24.58
C PRO A 113 -3.40 15.44 24.24
N VAL A 114 -3.79 14.93 23.06
CA VAL A 114 -5.20 14.91 22.61
C VAL A 114 -6.02 13.88 23.39
N ASP A 115 -5.39 12.79 23.83
CA ASP A 115 -6.08 11.77 24.62
C ASP A 115 -6.36 12.27 26.06
N GLU A 116 -7.61 12.19 26.49
CA GLU A 116 -8.08 12.67 27.80
C GLU A 116 -7.38 12.00 28.99
N ARG A 117 -6.77 10.83 28.78
CA ARG A 117 -6.00 10.09 29.79
C ARG A 117 -4.54 10.51 29.85
N GLY A 118 -4.16 11.58 29.14
CA GLY A 118 -2.82 12.11 29.09
C GLY A 118 -1.83 11.27 28.27
N LYS A 119 -2.30 10.31 27.44
CA LYS A 119 -1.45 9.49 26.59
C LYS A 119 -1.18 10.16 25.25
N ILE A 120 0.06 10.10 24.80
CA ILE A 120 0.44 10.53 23.45
C ILE A 120 -0.13 9.56 22.43
N THR A 121 -0.80 10.10 21.44
CA THR A 121 -1.44 9.31 20.39
C THR A 121 -0.70 9.49 19.05
N VAL A 122 -0.26 8.39 18.47
CA VAL A 122 0.47 8.35 17.20
C VAL A 122 -0.40 7.71 16.13
N GLY A 123 -0.88 8.51 15.19
CA GLY A 123 -1.66 8.03 14.05
C GLY A 123 -0.75 7.46 12.96
N VAL A 124 -1.10 6.29 12.42
CA VAL A 124 -0.37 5.67 11.31
C VAL A 124 -1.22 5.70 10.07
N ILE A 125 -0.76 6.44 9.06
CA ILE A 125 -1.44 6.61 7.78
C ILE A 125 -0.50 6.21 6.62
N GLY A 126 -1.04 6.15 5.42
CA GLY A 126 -0.25 5.91 4.21
C GLY A 126 -1.02 5.13 3.15
N TYR A 127 -0.40 4.96 2.00
CA TYR A 127 -0.94 4.25 0.86
C TYR A 127 -1.24 2.76 1.20
N PRO A 128 -2.21 2.11 0.54
CA PRO A 128 -2.40 0.66 0.71
C PRO A 128 -1.12 -0.12 0.45
N ASN A 129 -0.90 -1.21 1.19
CA ASN A 129 0.23 -2.12 1.04
C ASN A 129 1.64 -1.51 1.20
N THR A 130 1.78 -0.33 1.80
CA THR A 130 3.09 0.23 2.22
C THR A 130 3.67 -0.46 3.45
N GLY A 131 2.90 -1.35 4.08
CA GLY A 131 3.34 -2.12 5.24
C GLY A 131 2.99 -1.50 6.60
N LYS A 132 1.94 -0.64 6.68
CA LYS A 132 1.47 -0.02 7.93
C LYS A 132 1.26 -1.03 9.06
N SER A 133 0.40 -2.02 8.85
CA SER A 133 0.09 -3.03 9.87
C SER A 133 1.31 -3.88 10.23
N SER A 134 2.19 -4.18 9.26
CA SER A 134 3.46 -4.87 9.53
C SER A 134 4.37 -4.03 10.43
N LEU A 135 4.48 -2.73 10.14
CA LEU A 135 5.29 -1.80 10.94
C LEU A 135 4.73 -1.64 12.35
N ILE A 136 3.43 -1.48 12.48
CA ILE A 136 2.73 -1.42 13.77
C ILE A 136 3.01 -2.68 14.58
N ASN A 137 2.87 -3.88 13.99
CA ASN A 137 3.13 -5.15 14.66
C ASN A 137 4.54 -5.24 15.22
N ILE A 138 5.53 -4.84 14.44
CA ILE A 138 6.92 -4.84 14.88
C ILE A 138 7.15 -3.79 15.97
N LEU A 139 6.54 -2.63 15.87
CA LEU A 139 6.63 -1.58 16.89
C LEU A 139 6.04 -2.03 18.23
N ILE A 140 4.92 -2.75 18.25
CA ILE A 140 4.31 -3.23 19.48
C ILE A 140 4.87 -4.58 19.98
N GLY A 141 5.73 -5.22 19.19
CA GLY A 141 6.31 -6.53 19.53
C GLY A 141 5.34 -7.71 19.47
N LYS A 142 4.22 -7.58 18.76
CA LYS A 142 3.22 -8.64 18.58
C LYS A 142 3.17 -9.12 17.13
N SER A 143 2.92 -10.41 16.92
CA SER A 143 2.74 -11.00 15.56
C SER A 143 1.30 -10.95 15.05
N SER A 144 0.40 -10.23 15.73
CA SER A 144 -1.05 -10.46 15.61
C SER A 144 -1.94 -9.27 15.22
N ALA A 145 -1.42 -8.13 14.72
CA ALA A 145 -2.28 -7.25 13.95
C ALA A 145 -2.41 -7.88 12.56
N GLY A 146 -3.63 -8.16 12.11
CA GLY A 146 -3.87 -8.89 10.87
C GLY A 146 -3.12 -8.29 9.69
N THR A 147 -2.10 -9.00 9.23
CA THR A 147 -1.37 -8.65 8.01
C THR A 147 -2.03 -9.41 6.86
N GLY A 148 -3.00 -8.77 6.19
CA GLY A 148 -3.56 -9.29 4.95
C GLY A 148 -2.93 -8.60 3.74
N HIS A 149 -2.67 -9.35 2.68
CA HIS A 149 -2.18 -8.81 1.40
C HIS A 149 -3.29 -8.06 0.62
N GLU A 150 -4.53 -8.06 1.10
CA GLU A 150 -5.64 -7.35 0.46
C GLU A 150 -5.64 -5.88 0.83
N ALA A 151 -5.70 -5.01 -0.19
CA ALA A 151 -5.92 -3.59 0.01
C ALA A 151 -7.27 -3.37 0.72
N GLY A 152 -7.25 -2.70 1.88
CA GLY A 152 -8.45 -2.43 2.67
C GLY A 152 -8.76 -3.42 3.80
N PHE A 153 -7.81 -4.26 4.21
CA PHE A 153 -7.97 -5.23 5.30
C PHE A 153 -8.36 -4.58 6.64
N THR A 154 -7.83 -3.39 6.95
CA THR A 154 -8.21 -2.64 8.15
C THR A 154 -9.53 -1.89 7.91
N LYS A 155 -10.62 -2.33 8.53
CA LYS A 155 -11.98 -1.78 8.32
C LYS A 155 -12.34 -0.61 9.24
N GLY A 156 -11.49 -0.26 10.20
CA GLY A 156 -11.73 0.81 11.18
C GLY A 156 -10.47 1.25 11.90
N ILE A 157 -10.58 2.24 12.78
CA ILE A 157 -9.47 2.72 13.60
C ILE A 157 -9.26 1.75 14.76
N GLN A 158 -8.04 1.24 14.90
CA GLN A 158 -7.65 0.39 16.03
C GLN A 158 -6.66 1.14 16.94
N LYS A 159 -6.90 1.09 18.26
CA LYS A 159 -5.99 1.64 19.27
C LYS A 159 -5.09 0.52 19.81
N LEU A 160 -3.78 0.67 19.67
CA LEU A 160 -2.78 -0.32 20.06
C LEU A 160 -1.76 0.32 21.00
N LYS A 161 -1.38 -0.39 22.06
CA LYS A 161 -0.42 0.13 23.05
C LYS A 161 1.01 -0.07 22.56
N LEU A 162 1.76 1.03 22.40
CA LEU A 162 3.20 1.00 22.11
C LEU A 162 4.01 0.99 23.42
N THR A 163 3.69 1.90 24.35
CA THR A 163 4.26 1.97 25.69
C THR A 163 3.16 2.25 26.72
N SER A 164 3.49 2.45 28.01
CA SER A 164 2.53 2.94 29.01
C SER A 164 1.93 4.28 28.65
N GLU A 165 2.69 5.13 27.97
CA GLU A 165 2.37 6.53 27.69
C GLU A 165 1.98 6.79 26.22
N ILE A 166 2.27 5.85 25.30
CA ILE A 166 2.09 6.03 23.85
C ILE A 166 1.13 4.98 23.28
N LEU A 167 0.11 5.47 22.57
CA LEU A 167 -0.85 4.67 21.78
C LEU A 167 -0.59 4.84 20.29
N LEU A 168 -0.70 3.77 19.52
CA LEU A 168 -0.75 3.79 18.06
C LEU A 168 -2.19 3.69 17.60
N LEU A 169 -2.56 4.50 16.59
CA LEU A 169 -3.83 4.40 15.87
C LEU A 169 -3.56 3.85 14.48
N ASP A 170 -3.99 2.61 14.22
CA ASP A 170 -3.94 2.05 12.85
C ASP A 170 -5.12 2.56 12.02
N SER A 171 -4.85 2.93 10.78
CA SER A 171 -5.85 3.39 9.83
C SER A 171 -5.86 2.54 8.57
N PRO A 172 -7.03 2.44 7.88
CA PRO A 172 -7.07 1.89 6.54
C PRO A 172 -6.10 2.61 5.60
N GLY A 173 -5.50 1.87 4.65
CA GLY A 173 -4.70 2.48 3.58
C GLY A 173 -5.55 3.36 2.67
N VAL A 174 -5.06 4.55 2.33
CA VAL A 174 -5.79 5.52 1.52
C VAL A 174 -5.04 5.88 0.26
N ILE A 175 -5.75 5.83 -0.86
CA ILE A 175 -5.27 6.29 -2.15
C ILE A 175 -5.62 7.78 -2.29
N PRO A 176 -4.67 8.67 -2.64
CA PRO A 176 -4.96 10.07 -2.92
C PRO A 176 -6.07 10.21 -3.98
N ARG A 177 -6.98 11.18 -3.79
CA ARG A 177 -8.13 11.37 -4.72
C ARG A 177 -7.71 11.49 -6.18
N ARG A 178 -6.59 12.18 -6.46
CA ARG A 178 -6.06 12.35 -7.82
C ARG A 178 -5.62 11.05 -8.48
N GLN A 179 -5.24 10.06 -7.68
CA GLN A 179 -4.77 8.76 -8.17
C GLN A 179 -5.89 7.73 -8.25
N TYR A 180 -7.11 8.06 -7.76
CA TYR A 180 -8.20 7.10 -7.72
C TYR A 180 -9.02 7.12 -9.03
N SER A 181 -9.08 5.98 -9.71
CA SER A 181 -10.01 5.74 -10.81
C SER A 181 -10.46 4.28 -10.84
N SER A 182 -11.71 4.07 -11.22
CA SER A 182 -12.26 2.74 -11.52
C SER A 182 -12.37 2.47 -13.02
N ILE A 183 -12.10 3.48 -13.86
CA ILE A 183 -12.34 3.47 -15.30
C ILE A 183 -11.04 3.75 -16.07
N ASP A 184 -10.25 4.71 -15.62
CA ASP A 184 -9.00 5.11 -16.29
C ASP A 184 -7.93 4.01 -16.16
N LYS A 185 -7.59 3.39 -17.30
CA LYS A 185 -6.60 2.28 -17.36
C LYS A 185 -5.21 2.71 -16.87
N LYS A 186 -4.79 3.97 -17.11
CA LYS A 186 -3.50 4.49 -16.64
C LYS A 186 -3.46 4.56 -15.10
N LEU A 187 -4.51 5.12 -14.50
CA LEU A 187 -4.61 5.22 -13.04
C LEU A 187 -4.78 3.84 -12.39
N ILE A 188 -5.53 2.93 -12.99
CA ILE A 188 -5.65 1.54 -12.53
C ILE A 188 -4.28 0.84 -12.54
N SER A 189 -3.53 0.98 -13.63
CA SER A 189 -2.19 0.42 -13.75
C SER A 189 -1.24 1.00 -12.69
N GLN A 190 -1.26 2.32 -12.48
CA GLN A 190 -0.47 2.98 -11.45
C GLN A 190 -0.86 2.51 -10.05
N GLN A 191 -2.15 2.43 -9.72
CA GLN A 191 -2.63 1.90 -8.44
C GLN A 191 -2.14 0.46 -8.20
N THR A 192 -2.17 -0.37 -9.25
CA THR A 192 -1.72 -1.76 -9.15
C THR A 192 -0.21 -1.84 -8.92
N LYS A 193 0.57 -1.04 -9.66
CA LYS A 193 2.03 -0.90 -9.47
C LYS A 193 2.38 -0.51 -8.04
N LEU A 194 1.67 0.45 -7.47
CA LEU A 194 1.88 0.95 -6.10
C LEU A 194 1.25 0.07 -5.01
N GLY A 195 0.54 -1.00 -5.37
CA GLY A 195 -0.14 -1.88 -4.41
C GLY A 195 -1.49 -1.37 -3.91
N GLY A 196 -2.02 -0.27 -4.46
CA GLY A 196 -3.34 0.26 -4.11
C GLY A 196 -4.50 -0.60 -4.61
N ARG A 197 -4.24 -1.47 -5.57
CA ARG A 197 -5.17 -2.46 -6.10
C ARG A 197 -4.49 -3.82 -6.12
N SER A 198 -5.15 -4.85 -5.57
CA SER A 198 -4.64 -6.22 -5.62
C SER A 198 -4.54 -6.72 -7.07
N TYR A 199 -3.48 -7.49 -7.36
CA TYR A 199 -3.28 -8.14 -8.65
C TYR A 199 -4.46 -9.05 -9.04
N GLU A 200 -5.21 -9.58 -8.07
CA GLU A 200 -6.39 -10.41 -8.30
C GLU A 200 -7.60 -9.61 -8.83
N GLN A 201 -7.68 -8.33 -8.49
CA GLN A 201 -8.80 -7.45 -8.84
C GLN A 201 -8.61 -6.73 -10.19
N VAL A 202 -7.47 -6.91 -10.82
CA VAL A 202 -7.18 -6.30 -12.13
C VAL A 202 -7.87 -7.08 -13.23
N LYS A 203 -8.60 -6.38 -14.11
CA LYS A 203 -9.31 -7.02 -15.23
C LYS A 203 -8.39 -7.39 -16.40
N GLU A 204 -7.38 -6.57 -16.66
CA GLU A 204 -6.43 -6.72 -17.76
C GLU A 204 -5.01 -6.66 -17.18
N PRO A 205 -4.54 -7.74 -16.52
CA PRO A 205 -3.23 -7.74 -15.84
C PRO A 205 -2.06 -7.62 -16.82
N GLU A 206 -2.24 -8.07 -18.07
CA GLU A 206 -1.24 -7.96 -19.15
C GLU A 206 -0.88 -6.51 -19.43
N LEU A 207 -1.85 -5.59 -19.45
CA LEU A 207 -1.61 -4.17 -19.67
C LEU A 207 -0.80 -3.54 -18.52
N VAL A 208 -1.02 -4.01 -17.31
CA VAL A 208 -0.22 -3.54 -16.16
C VAL A 208 1.21 -4.06 -16.26
N VAL A 209 1.40 -5.32 -16.66
CA VAL A 209 2.72 -5.91 -16.89
C VAL A 209 3.43 -5.18 -18.03
N ALA A 210 2.74 -4.88 -19.14
CA ALA A 210 3.33 -4.12 -20.23
C ALA A 210 3.89 -2.76 -19.77
N ARG A 211 3.17 -2.08 -18.90
CA ARG A 211 3.65 -0.83 -18.31
C ARG A 211 4.85 -1.06 -17.38
N LEU A 212 4.84 -2.11 -16.55
CA LEU A 212 5.97 -2.43 -15.69
C LEU A 212 7.23 -2.76 -16.50
N VAL A 213 7.08 -3.53 -17.58
CA VAL A 213 8.19 -3.86 -18.49
C VAL A 213 8.72 -2.59 -19.17
N SER A 214 7.85 -1.69 -19.63
CA SER A 214 8.26 -0.42 -20.22
C SER A 214 9.01 0.50 -19.23
N GLU A 215 8.60 0.52 -17.95
CA GLU A 215 9.23 1.35 -16.93
C GLU A 215 10.50 0.69 -16.31
N PHE A 216 10.55 -0.64 -16.26
CA PHE A 216 11.57 -1.41 -15.54
C PHE A 216 12.00 -2.69 -16.30
N PRO A 217 12.42 -2.59 -17.57
CA PRO A 217 12.70 -3.78 -18.37
C PRO A 217 13.79 -4.64 -17.76
N ASP A 218 14.94 -4.07 -17.41
CA ASP A 218 16.09 -4.77 -16.87
C ASP A 218 15.80 -5.46 -15.54
N VAL A 219 14.96 -4.84 -14.70
CA VAL A 219 14.61 -5.36 -13.38
C VAL A 219 13.82 -6.66 -13.49
N LEU A 220 12.83 -6.70 -14.38
CA LEU A 220 11.98 -7.87 -14.59
C LEU A 220 12.75 -8.99 -15.30
N GLU A 221 13.52 -8.67 -16.34
CA GLU A 221 14.34 -9.63 -17.08
C GLU A 221 15.40 -10.30 -16.19
N LYS A 222 16.10 -9.49 -15.38
CA LYS A 222 17.08 -9.98 -14.42
C LYS A 222 16.45 -10.89 -13.36
N PHE A 223 15.30 -10.51 -12.82
CA PHE A 223 14.62 -11.30 -11.80
C PHE A 223 14.16 -12.66 -12.32
N TYR A 224 13.51 -12.70 -13.48
CA TYR A 224 13.02 -13.96 -14.07
C TYR A 224 14.09 -14.73 -14.84
N LYS A 225 15.27 -14.11 -15.08
CA LYS A 225 16.34 -14.64 -15.95
C LYS A 225 15.78 -14.99 -17.33
N ILE A 226 15.10 -14.03 -17.94
CA ILE A 226 14.45 -14.13 -19.25
C ILE A 226 14.81 -12.87 -20.04
N LYS A 227 15.42 -13.05 -21.20
CA LYS A 227 15.67 -11.96 -22.14
C LYS A 227 14.42 -11.74 -22.98
N ALA A 228 13.84 -10.54 -22.88
CA ALA A 228 12.63 -10.13 -23.57
C ALA A 228 12.82 -8.82 -24.35
N ASP A 229 13.99 -8.18 -24.21
CA ASP A 229 14.35 -6.93 -24.91
C ASP A 229 13.30 -5.81 -24.71
N GLY A 230 12.72 -5.75 -23.50
CA GLY A 230 11.68 -4.78 -23.16
C GLY A 230 10.29 -5.11 -23.72
N ASP A 231 10.08 -6.28 -24.28
CA ASP A 231 8.78 -6.73 -24.79
C ASP A 231 8.03 -7.56 -23.75
N SER A 232 6.87 -7.06 -23.35
CA SER A 232 6.04 -7.70 -22.33
C SER A 232 5.38 -8.99 -22.81
N GLU A 233 5.06 -9.12 -24.09
CA GLU A 233 4.45 -10.32 -24.66
C GLU A 233 5.48 -11.45 -24.67
N ILE A 234 6.71 -11.14 -25.08
CA ILE A 234 7.84 -12.09 -25.02
C ILE A 234 8.12 -12.52 -23.59
N LEU A 235 8.12 -11.58 -22.64
CA LEU A 235 8.32 -11.91 -21.22
C LEU A 235 7.23 -12.85 -20.70
N ILE A 236 5.96 -12.53 -20.96
CA ILE A 236 4.80 -13.33 -20.53
C ILE A 236 4.86 -14.73 -21.17
N GLU A 237 5.11 -14.80 -22.48
CA GLU A 237 5.16 -16.08 -23.22
C GLU A 237 6.28 -16.99 -22.66
N LYS A 238 7.50 -16.48 -22.57
CA LYS A 238 8.64 -17.26 -22.06
C LYS A 238 8.46 -17.66 -20.59
N LEU A 239 7.95 -16.75 -19.75
CA LEU A 239 7.69 -17.04 -18.34
C LEU A 239 6.58 -18.07 -18.15
N GLY A 240 5.49 -17.92 -18.91
CA GLY A 240 4.35 -18.83 -18.89
C GLY A 240 4.77 -20.25 -19.24
N ARG A 241 5.58 -20.43 -20.30
CA ARG A 241 6.16 -21.73 -20.66
C ARG A 241 7.11 -22.27 -19.58
N LYS A 242 8.01 -21.43 -19.07
CA LYS A 242 8.95 -21.80 -17.99
C LYS A 242 8.24 -22.27 -16.72
N LYS A 243 7.08 -21.69 -16.41
CA LYS A 243 6.27 -22.05 -15.22
C LYS A 243 5.17 -23.08 -15.49
N GLY A 244 5.01 -23.56 -16.74
CA GLY A 244 3.97 -24.51 -17.12
C GLY A 244 2.56 -23.92 -17.05
N LEU A 245 2.41 -22.61 -17.18
CA LEU A 245 1.10 -21.91 -17.13
C LEU A 245 0.46 -21.93 -18.52
N LEU A 246 -0.09 -23.09 -18.91
CA LEU A 246 -0.60 -23.31 -20.25
C LEU A 246 -2.13 -23.53 -20.25
N LYS A 247 -2.79 -23.11 -21.33
CA LYS A 247 -4.20 -23.40 -21.68
C LYS A 247 -4.27 -24.61 -22.65
N LYS A 248 -5.49 -25.08 -22.95
CA LYS A 248 -5.72 -26.08 -23.99
C LYS A 248 -5.07 -25.66 -25.31
N GLY A 249 -4.43 -26.60 -26.00
CA GLY A 249 -3.71 -26.32 -27.25
C GLY A 249 -2.27 -25.80 -27.05
N ASN A 250 -1.67 -26.04 -25.87
CA ASN A 250 -0.28 -25.66 -25.56
C ASN A 250 0.03 -24.15 -25.68
N LYS A 251 -1.01 -23.30 -25.54
CA LYS A 251 -0.87 -21.83 -25.52
C LYS A 251 -0.66 -21.33 -24.09
N VAL A 252 0.18 -20.32 -23.93
CA VAL A 252 0.41 -19.69 -22.61
C VAL A 252 -0.88 -19.07 -22.08
N ASN A 253 -1.11 -19.22 -20.78
CA ASN A 253 -2.16 -18.49 -20.07
C ASN A 253 -1.63 -17.11 -19.65
N GLU A 254 -1.76 -16.14 -20.54
CA GLU A 254 -1.23 -14.79 -20.38
C GLU A 254 -1.78 -14.11 -19.12
N ASP A 255 -3.10 -14.15 -18.89
CA ASP A 255 -3.74 -13.59 -17.69
C ASP A 255 -3.12 -14.18 -16.40
N GLN A 256 -3.01 -15.50 -16.32
CA GLN A 256 -2.42 -16.14 -15.15
C GLN A 256 -0.94 -15.81 -14.99
N THR A 257 -0.19 -15.77 -16.10
CA THR A 257 1.25 -15.43 -16.07
C THR A 257 1.45 -13.99 -15.64
N ALA A 258 0.65 -13.06 -16.18
CA ALA A 258 0.69 -11.66 -15.79
C ALA A 258 0.35 -11.48 -14.29
N ARG A 259 -0.64 -12.21 -13.76
CA ARG A 259 -0.94 -12.20 -12.32
C ARG A 259 0.21 -12.69 -11.45
N VAL A 260 0.95 -13.68 -11.91
CA VAL A 260 2.17 -14.14 -11.20
C VAL A 260 3.22 -13.03 -11.15
N ILE A 261 3.44 -12.31 -12.26
CA ILE A 261 4.37 -11.17 -12.29
C ILE A 261 3.92 -10.08 -11.32
N LEU A 262 2.65 -9.70 -11.37
CA LEU A 262 2.10 -8.67 -10.50
C LEU A 262 2.13 -9.06 -9.02
N LYS A 263 1.90 -10.34 -8.71
CA LYS A 263 2.02 -10.88 -7.36
C LYS A 263 3.46 -10.74 -6.84
N ASP A 264 4.44 -11.22 -7.60
CA ASP A 264 5.85 -11.14 -7.22
C ASP A 264 6.31 -9.69 -7.04
N TRP A 265 5.78 -8.77 -7.87
CA TRP A 265 6.00 -7.34 -7.73
C TRP A 265 5.42 -6.75 -6.44
N GLN A 266 4.15 -7.03 -6.14
CA GLN A 266 3.45 -6.50 -4.97
C GLN A 266 3.96 -7.08 -3.66
N GLU A 267 4.35 -8.36 -3.67
CA GLU A 267 4.96 -9.04 -2.52
C GLU A 267 6.43 -8.60 -2.26
N GLY A 268 7.01 -7.78 -3.16
CA GLY A 268 8.37 -7.26 -2.99
C GLY A 268 9.45 -8.33 -3.15
N LYS A 269 9.20 -9.35 -3.98
CA LYS A 269 10.21 -10.32 -4.37
C LYS A 269 11.19 -9.74 -5.39
N ILE A 270 10.69 -8.83 -6.24
CA ILE A 270 11.45 -8.15 -7.27
C ILE A 270 12.10 -6.92 -6.62
N LYS A 271 13.44 -6.91 -6.61
CA LYS A 271 14.26 -5.81 -6.07
C LYS A 271 14.67 -4.86 -7.19
N PHE A 272 14.83 -3.58 -6.83
CA PHE A 272 15.28 -2.51 -7.74
C PHE A 272 16.77 -2.27 -7.58
#